data_50799425f03327737e2db2f81566054a
#
_entry.id   50799425f03327737e2db2f81566054a
#
_cell.length_a   1.000
_cell.length_b   1.000
_cell.length_c   1.000
_cell.angle_alpha   90.00
_cell.angle_beta   90.00
_cell.angle_gamma   90.00
#
_symmetry.space_group_name_H-M   'P 1'
#
loop_
_entity.id
_entity.type
_entity.pdbx_description
1 polymer ?
#
loop_
_entity_poly.entity_id
_entity_poly.type
_entity_poly.pdbx_seq_one_letter_code
_entity_poly.pdbx_strand_id
1 'polypeptide(L)'
;MPNSYIYIMSNTGLTTLYIGVTNDLERRVLEHKLEIGSEFTKKYKLKKLLYFEEGALIEDAIAREKQLKRWHQDWKWNLIKSMNPNLDDLSDSWYDEEMLKGLDPETSSG
;
A
#
# COMPACT_ATOMS: atom_id res chain seq x y z
N MET A 1 -3.53 -17.87 12.00
CA MET A 1 -3.88 -16.59 12.63
C MET A 1 -3.75 -15.46 11.64
N PRO A 2 -4.75 -14.64 11.52
CA PRO A 2 -4.62 -13.48 10.64
C PRO A 2 -3.62 -12.51 11.25
N ASN A 3 -2.69 -12.11 10.46
CA ASN A 3 -1.73 -11.09 10.85
C ASN A 3 -2.23 -9.72 10.41
N SER A 4 -1.66 -8.70 10.98
CA SER A 4 -1.96 -7.32 10.59
C SER A 4 -0.72 -6.71 9.98
N TYR A 5 -0.94 -5.76 9.08
CA TYR A 5 0.14 -5.13 8.34
C TYR A 5 0.00 -3.62 8.38
N ILE A 6 1.14 -2.95 8.54
CA ILE A 6 1.29 -1.54 8.17
C ILE A 6 1.88 -1.53 6.78
N TYR A 7 1.39 -0.66 5.92
CA TYR A 7 1.95 -0.54 4.58
C TYR A 7 2.01 0.92 4.16
N ILE A 8 2.93 1.21 3.24
CA ILE A 8 3.10 2.56 2.71
C ILE A 8 3.00 2.49 1.18
N MET A 9 2.04 3.23 0.64
CA MET A 9 1.84 3.34 -0.80
C MET A 9 2.33 4.70 -1.28
N SER A 10 2.71 4.76 -2.55
CA SER A 10 3.12 5.99 -3.19
C SER A 10 2.66 6.02 -4.64
N ASN A 11 2.68 7.21 -5.20
CA ASN A 11 2.50 7.40 -6.64
C ASN A 11 3.82 7.12 -7.37
N THR A 12 3.75 6.98 -8.69
CA THR A 12 4.93 6.72 -9.51
C THR A 12 5.99 7.79 -9.35
N GLY A 13 5.56 9.06 -9.21
CA GLY A 13 6.47 10.17 -9.05
C GLY A 13 7.11 10.30 -7.66
N LEU A 14 6.71 9.44 -6.72
CA LEU A 14 7.28 9.43 -5.37
C LEU A 14 7.13 10.76 -4.62
N THR A 15 6.01 11.42 -4.83
CA THR A 15 5.75 12.72 -4.21
C THR A 15 4.75 12.64 -3.06
N THR A 16 3.98 11.55 -2.97
CA THR A 16 2.91 11.42 -2.00
C THR A 16 2.97 10.05 -1.34
N LEU A 17 2.85 10.01 -0.03
CA LEU A 17 2.83 8.76 0.74
C LEU A 17 1.48 8.57 1.41
N TYR A 18 1.04 7.33 1.48
CA TYR A 18 -0.14 6.92 2.24
C TYR A 18 0.23 5.77 3.14
N ILE A 19 -0.06 5.89 4.43
CA ILE A 19 0.20 4.85 5.42
C ILE A 19 -1.14 4.23 5.82
N GLY A 20 -1.25 2.92 5.68
CA GLY A 20 -2.47 2.21 6.00
C GLY A 20 -2.23 0.98 6.85
N VAL A 21 -3.34 0.43 7.35
CA VAL A 21 -3.36 -0.81 8.14
C VAL A 21 -4.34 -1.76 7.49
N THR A 22 -3.99 -3.03 7.43
CA THR A 22 -4.88 -4.05 6.87
C THR A 22 -4.57 -5.41 7.50
N ASN A 23 -5.53 -6.29 7.49
CA ASN A 23 -5.32 -7.71 7.83
C ASN A 23 -5.15 -8.56 6.57
N ASP A 24 -5.19 -7.96 5.39
CA ASP A 24 -5.02 -8.67 4.13
C ASP A 24 -4.27 -7.77 3.15
N LEU A 25 -2.95 -7.83 3.21
CA LEU A 25 -2.08 -6.92 2.47
C LEU A 25 -2.26 -7.06 0.95
N GLU A 26 -2.27 -8.29 0.45
CA GLU A 26 -2.39 -8.52 -1.00
C GLU A 26 -3.69 -7.97 -1.55
N ARG A 27 -4.79 -8.21 -0.85
CA ARG A 27 -6.10 -7.71 -1.28
C ARG A 27 -6.15 -6.19 -1.22
N ARG A 28 -5.64 -5.60 -0.13
CA ARG A 28 -5.71 -4.16 0.06
C ARG A 28 -4.88 -3.41 -0.98
N VAL A 29 -3.69 -3.92 -1.27
CA VAL A 29 -2.84 -3.32 -2.28
C VAL A 29 -3.49 -3.43 -3.66
N LEU A 30 -4.11 -4.56 -3.96
CA LEU A 30 -4.86 -4.71 -5.22
C LEU A 30 -5.97 -3.66 -5.31
N GLU A 31 -6.72 -3.45 -4.23
CA GLU A 31 -7.77 -2.44 -4.21
C GLU A 31 -7.22 -1.04 -4.52
N HIS A 32 -6.04 -0.72 -3.99
CA HIS A 32 -5.40 0.55 -4.32
C HIS A 32 -5.01 0.63 -5.79
N LYS A 33 -4.46 -0.45 -6.35
CA LYS A 33 -4.09 -0.48 -7.76
C LYS A 33 -5.30 -0.32 -8.67
N LEU A 34 -6.45 -0.83 -8.24
CA LEU A 34 -7.71 -0.74 -8.98
C LEU A 34 -8.49 0.55 -8.68
N GLU A 35 -7.93 1.43 -7.86
CA GLU A 35 -8.51 2.73 -7.51
C GLU A 35 -9.84 2.63 -6.75
N ILE A 36 -10.00 1.55 -5.99
CA ILE A 36 -11.19 1.35 -5.15
C ILE A 36 -10.84 1.27 -3.66
N GLY A 37 -9.57 1.50 -3.30
CA GLY A 37 -9.12 1.34 -1.93
C GLY A 37 -9.54 2.49 -1.01
N SER A 38 -9.42 3.72 -1.48
CA SER A 38 -9.82 4.90 -0.75
C SER A 38 -9.85 6.09 -1.69
N GLU A 39 -10.56 7.15 -1.30
CA GLU A 39 -10.61 8.36 -2.10
C GLU A 39 -9.24 9.01 -2.26
N PHE A 40 -8.46 9.03 -1.17
CA PHE A 40 -7.13 9.63 -1.19
C PHE A 40 -6.20 8.89 -2.16
N THR A 41 -6.12 7.57 -2.05
CA THR A 41 -5.21 6.78 -2.90
C THR A 41 -5.64 6.79 -4.36
N LYS A 42 -6.94 6.87 -4.61
CA LYS A 42 -7.47 7.01 -5.96
C LYS A 42 -7.09 8.36 -6.56
N LYS A 43 -7.33 9.42 -5.81
CA LYS A 43 -7.08 10.79 -6.26
C LYS A 43 -5.63 11.01 -6.65
N TYR A 44 -4.71 10.51 -5.83
CA TYR A 44 -3.27 10.73 -6.05
C TYR A 44 -2.60 9.58 -6.77
N LYS A 45 -3.37 8.56 -7.17
CA LYS A 45 -2.88 7.40 -7.93
C LYS A 45 -1.75 6.67 -7.22
N LEU A 46 -2.00 6.34 -5.95
CA LEU A 46 -1.03 5.67 -5.11
C LEU A 46 -1.12 4.16 -5.33
N LYS A 47 -0.40 3.67 -6.32
CA LYS A 47 -0.47 2.27 -6.75
C LYS A 47 0.80 1.49 -6.49
N LYS A 48 1.83 2.14 -5.95
CA LYS A 48 3.13 1.54 -5.74
C LYS A 48 3.33 1.22 -4.26
N LEU A 49 3.58 -0.05 -3.94
CA LEU A 49 3.84 -0.46 -2.57
C LEU A 49 5.32 -0.32 -2.27
N LEU A 50 5.68 0.59 -1.38
CA LEU A 50 7.07 0.87 -1.06
C LEU A 50 7.58 0.16 0.20
N TYR A 51 6.68 -0.19 1.13
CA TYR A 51 7.09 -0.69 2.43
C TYR A 51 5.93 -1.39 3.12
N PHE A 52 6.23 -2.42 3.93
CA PHE A 52 5.23 -2.99 4.82
C PHE A 52 5.91 -3.65 6.02
N GLU A 53 5.17 -3.74 7.12
CA GLU A 53 5.55 -4.45 8.34
C GLU A 53 4.43 -5.38 8.72
N GLU A 54 4.77 -6.56 9.18
CA GLU A 54 3.80 -7.53 9.67
C GLU A 54 3.82 -7.58 11.18
N GLY A 55 2.63 -7.62 11.80
CA GLY A 55 2.47 -7.79 13.22
C GLY A 55 1.35 -8.76 13.53
N ALA A 56 1.36 -9.32 14.74
CA ALA A 56 0.38 -10.33 15.11
C ALA A 56 -0.97 -9.74 15.50
N LEU A 57 -0.99 -8.54 16.08
CA LEU A 57 -2.20 -7.91 16.58
C LEU A 57 -2.55 -6.64 15.84
N ILE A 58 -3.83 -6.47 15.55
CA ILE A 58 -4.30 -5.28 14.85
C ILE A 58 -4.05 -4.00 15.66
N GLU A 59 -4.13 -4.09 16.99
CA GLU A 59 -3.87 -2.93 17.86
C GLU A 59 -2.44 -2.42 17.69
N ASP A 60 -1.48 -3.32 17.56
CA ASP A 60 -0.09 -2.95 17.36
C ASP A 60 0.10 -2.24 16.02
N ALA A 61 -0.57 -2.75 14.99
CA ALA A 61 -0.51 -2.14 13.66
C ALA A 61 -1.11 -0.73 13.67
N ILE A 62 -2.23 -0.54 14.35
CA ILE A 62 -2.86 0.77 14.45
C ILE A 62 -1.95 1.74 15.20
N ALA A 63 -1.34 1.29 16.29
CA ALA A 63 -0.42 2.12 17.08
C ALA A 63 0.79 2.53 16.21
N ARG A 64 1.33 1.59 15.44
CA ARG A 64 2.46 1.85 14.56
C ARG A 64 2.09 2.84 13.45
N GLU A 65 0.90 2.69 12.88
CA GLU A 65 0.43 3.64 11.86
C GLU A 65 0.38 5.05 12.41
N LYS A 66 -0.18 5.22 13.59
CA LYS A 66 -0.25 6.53 14.23
C LYS A 66 1.13 7.11 14.50
N GLN A 67 2.06 6.27 14.93
CA GLN A 67 3.44 6.68 15.15
C GLN A 67 4.08 7.18 13.85
N LEU A 68 3.98 6.38 12.79
CA LEU A 68 4.61 6.71 11.52
C LEU A 68 4.01 7.97 10.90
N LYS A 69 2.72 8.19 11.06
CA LYS A 69 2.07 9.39 10.53
C LYS A 69 2.58 10.67 11.17
N ARG A 70 3.14 10.58 12.38
CA ARG A 70 3.71 11.74 13.09
C ARG A 70 5.16 12.02 12.72
N TRP A 71 5.81 11.07 12.03
CA TRP A 71 7.21 11.23 11.67
C TRP A 71 7.38 12.31 10.60
N HIS A 72 8.55 12.97 10.59
CA HIS A 72 8.96 13.80 9.49
C HIS A 72 9.07 12.97 8.20
N GLN A 73 8.87 13.62 7.07
CA GLN A 73 8.96 12.93 5.77
C GLN A 73 10.31 12.24 5.58
N ASP A 74 11.39 12.87 6.01
CA ASP A 74 12.73 12.27 5.86
C ASP A 74 12.83 10.95 6.60
N TRP A 75 12.24 10.85 7.78
CA TRP A 75 12.26 9.62 8.56
C TRP A 75 11.44 8.52 7.88
N LYS A 76 10.33 8.88 7.28
CA LYS A 76 9.52 7.92 6.52
C LYS A 76 10.29 7.37 5.34
N TRP A 77 10.96 8.24 4.59
CA TRP A 77 11.76 7.81 3.46
C TRP A 77 12.95 6.94 3.90
N ASN A 78 13.59 7.28 5.02
CA ASN A 78 14.67 6.45 5.54
C ASN A 78 14.18 5.06 5.92
N LEU A 79 13.01 4.97 6.55
CA LEU A 79 12.41 3.69 6.89
C LEU A 79 12.12 2.87 5.63
N ILE A 80 11.51 3.49 4.63
CA ILE A 80 11.22 2.84 3.36
C ILE A 80 12.50 2.28 2.74
N LYS A 81 13.55 3.10 2.68
CA LYS A 81 14.82 2.71 2.05
C LYS A 81 15.55 1.61 2.83
N SER A 82 15.27 1.45 4.11
CA SER A 82 15.87 0.37 4.89
C SER A 82 15.43 -1.01 4.39
N MET A 83 14.23 -1.12 3.85
CA MET A 83 13.71 -2.35 3.26
C MET A 83 13.84 -2.34 1.73
N ASN A 84 13.71 -1.17 1.12
CA ASN A 84 13.50 -1.02 -0.32
C ASN A 84 14.35 0.15 -0.83
N PRO A 85 15.68 -0.02 -0.89
CA PRO A 85 16.58 1.08 -1.25
C PRO A 85 16.37 1.63 -2.65
N ASN A 86 15.85 0.82 -3.56
CA ASN A 86 15.61 1.25 -4.94
C ASN A 86 14.23 1.82 -5.16
N LEU A 87 13.39 1.85 -4.13
CA LEU A 87 12.02 2.37 -4.20
C LEU A 87 11.20 1.67 -5.29
N ASP A 88 11.37 0.36 -5.40
CA ASP A 88 10.61 -0.47 -6.34
C ASP A 88 9.20 -0.69 -5.79
N ASP A 89 8.29 -1.06 -6.69
CA ASP A 89 6.98 -1.54 -6.27
C ASP A 89 7.11 -2.96 -5.77
N LEU A 90 7.07 -3.16 -4.45
CA LEU A 90 7.23 -4.47 -3.83
C LEU A 90 6.14 -5.46 -4.23
N SER A 91 5.02 -4.99 -4.72
CA SER A 91 3.89 -5.82 -5.13
C SER A 91 3.82 -6.06 -6.64
N ASP A 92 4.84 -5.67 -7.37
CA ASP A 92 4.82 -5.69 -8.83
C ASP A 92 4.51 -7.08 -9.40
N SER A 93 4.99 -8.13 -8.77
CA SER A 93 4.78 -9.49 -9.26
C SER A 93 3.64 -10.25 -8.57
N TRP A 94 2.87 -9.58 -7.72
CA TRP A 94 1.84 -10.24 -6.92
C TRP A 94 0.57 -10.57 -7.71
N TYR A 95 0.30 -9.85 -8.79
CA TYR A 95 -0.97 -9.94 -9.50
C TYR A 95 -0.75 -10.18 -10.97
N ASP A 96 -1.64 -10.98 -11.59
CA ASP A 96 -1.63 -11.17 -13.04
C ASP A 96 -2.46 -10.08 -13.72
N GLU A 97 -2.43 -10.08 -15.06
CA GLU A 97 -3.15 -9.08 -15.83
C GLU A 97 -4.66 -9.14 -15.61
N GLU A 98 -5.20 -10.34 -15.45
CA GLU A 98 -6.65 -10.48 -15.22
C GLU A 98 -7.07 -9.87 -13.90
N MET A 99 -6.28 -10.08 -12.85
CA MET A 99 -6.56 -9.48 -11.55
C MET A 99 -6.55 -7.96 -11.63
N LEU A 100 -5.59 -7.40 -12.36
CA LEU A 100 -5.46 -5.96 -12.50
C LEU A 100 -6.54 -5.34 -13.39
N LYS A 101 -7.26 -6.14 -14.16
CA LYS A 101 -8.38 -5.69 -15.00
C LYS A 101 -9.73 -6.10 -14.45
N GLY A 102 -9.74 -6.97 -13.45
CA GLY A 102 -10.94 -7.69 -13.03
C GLY A 102 -12.10 -6.83 -12.58
N LEU A 103 -11.84 -5.59 -12.14
CA LEU A 103 -12.90 -4.70 -11.69
C LEU A 103 -13.14 -3.53 -12.65
N ASP A 104 -12.55 -3.60 -13.84
CA ASP A 104 -12.82 -2.63 -14.89
C ASP A 104 -14.25 -2.85 -15.38
N PRO A 105 -15.13 -1.83 -15.33
CA PRO A 105 -16.51 -1.97 -15.78
C PRO A 105 -16.64 -2.43 -17.22
N GLU A 106 -15.74 -1.99 -18.09
CA GLU A 106 -15.78 -2.41 -19.50
C GLU A 106 -15.47 -3.89 -19.64
N THR A 107 -14.53 -4.39 -18.86
CA THR A 107 -14.19 -5.81 -18.88
C THR A 107 -15.35 -6.65 -18.33
N SER A 108 -15.98 -6.19 -17.27
CA SER A 108 -17.04 -6.95 -16.62
C SER A 108 -18.34 -6.96 -17.41
N SER A 109 -18.53 -6.00 -18.29
CA SER A 109 -19.74 -5.91 -19.11
C SER A 109 -19.64 -6.70 -20.41
N GLY A 110 -18.45 -7.15 -20.69
CA GLY A 110 -18.18 -7.88 -21.93
C GLY A 110 -18.69 -9.28 -22.00
#